data_a1663071c27b468320deb48d80ca9654
#
_entry.id   a1663071c27b468320deb48d80ca9654
#
_cell.length_a   1.000
_cell.length_b   1.000
_cell.length_c   1.000
_cell.angle_alpha   90.00
_cell.angle_beta   90.00
_cell.angle_gamma   90.00
#
_symmetry.space_group_name_H-M   'P 1'
#
loop_
_entity.id
_entity.type
_entity.pdbx_description
1 polymer ?
#
loop_
_entity_poly.entity_id
_entity_poly.type
_entity_poly.pdbx_seq_one_letter_code
_entity_poly.pdbx_strand_id
1 'polypeptide(L)'
;DEVIVNSTQSGYVNYYAREGEKVGSGKVVCTIDESGELQDILLKSKTDGSTVLSDKDLSEIKNDMINFKSAFNEKVFDSVYDFKSGIEGNVLKYSNQILMENLSEINSRYGNGMINMCTAPESGVVIYSTDGFEDKALNEVTEEWFDSSKHQKTQLINNSIVDVGDVLYKLSDNERWNILIRVDDDRID
;
A
#
# COMPACT_ATOMS: atom_id res chain seq x y z
N ASP A 1 9.10 5.20 -15.22
CA ASP A 1 8.35 4.01 -15.64
C ASP A 1 7.61 3.44 -14.43
N GLU A 2 6.49 2.75 -14.67
CA GLU A 2 5.72 2.05 -13.62
C GLU A 2 5.81 0.56 -13.88
N VAL A 3 6.03 -0.21 -12.80
CA VAL A 3 5.95 -1.67 -12.82
C VAL A 3 4.68 -2.10 -12.11
N ILE A 4 3.83 -2.81 -12.82
CA ILE A 4 2.58 -3.35 -12.29
C ILE A 4 2.84 -4.72 -11.70
N VAL A 5 2.43 -4.93 -10.46
CA VAL A 5 2.52 -6.25 -9.79
C VAL A 5 1.13 -6.82 -9.66
N ASN A 6 0.92 -7.95 -10.33
CA ASN A 6 -0.37 -8.63 -10.37
C ASN A 6 -0.38 -9.84 -9.43
N SER A 7 -1.58 -10.20 -8.98
CA SER A 7 -1.79 -11.38 -8.18
C SER A 7 -1.56 -12.67 -8.96
N THR A 8 -0.89 -13.63 -8.33
CA THR A 8 -0.68 -14.98 -8.87
C THR A 8 -1.67 -16.00 -8.29
N GLN A 9 -2.48 -15.60 -7.31
CA GLN A 9 -3.50 -16.43 -6.67
C GLN A 9 -4.68 -15.57 -6.21
N SER A 10 -5.82 -16.19 -5.95
CA SER A 10 -6.99 -15.53 -5.38
C SER A 10 -6.92 -15.53 -3.86
N GLY A 11 -7.47 -14.51 -3.19
CA GLY A 11 -7.50 -14.43 -1.74
C GLY A 11 -7.67 -13.01 -1.21
N TYR A 12 -7.49 -12.83 0.09
CA TYR A 12 -7.55 -11.53 0.75
C TYR A 12 -6.19 -10.86 0.74
N VAL A 13 -6.10 -9.66 0.18
CA VAL A 13 -4.85 -8.88 0.16
C VAL A 13 -4.68 -8.09 1.45
N ASN A 14 -3.46 -8.17 2.04
CA ASN A 14 -3.06 -7.38 3.20
C ASN A 14 -1.78 -6.61 2.88
N TYR A 15 -1.84 -5.28 2.94
CA TYR A 15 -0.72 -4.40 2.61
C TYR A 15 0.13 -4.07 3.84
N TYR A 16 1.46 -4.03 3.66
CA TYR A 16 2.46 -3.74 4.71
C TYR A 16 3.37 -2.56 4.38
N ALA A 17 3.37 -2.08 3.16
CA ALA A 17 4.00 -0.83 2.78
C ALA A 17 2.95 0.28 2.70
N ARG A 18 3.35 1.52 2.96
CA ARG A 18 2.47 2.69 2.80
C ARG A 18 2.41 3.12 1.35
N GLU A 19 1.30 3.71 0.94
CA GLU A 19 1.25 4.47 -0.32
C GLU A 19 2.27 5.60 -0.28
N GLY A 20 3.06 5.74 -1.34
CA GLY A 20 4.16 6.70 -1.39
C GLY A 20 5.44 6.26 -0.68
N GLU A 21 5.48 5.08 -0.05
CA GLU A 21 6.69 4.55 0.57
C GLU A 21 7.67 4.05 -0.48
N LYS A 22 8.95 4.43 -0.33
CA LYS A 22 10.03 3.86 -1.13
C LYS A 22 10.47 2.53 -0.55
N VAL A 23 10.33 1.47 -1.34
CA VAL A 23 10.71 0.10 -0.97
C VAL A 23 11.91 -0.37 -1.77
N GLY A 24 12.73 -1.22 -1.16
CA GLY A 24 13.82 -1.92 -1.86
C GLY A 24 13.33 -3.21 -2.50
N SER A 25 14.03 -3.69 -3.52
CA SER A 25 13.80 -5.02 -4.10
C SER A 25 13.80 -6.11 -3.02
N GLY A 26 12.85 -7.03 -3.09
CA GLY A 26 12.69 -8.13 -2.13
C GLY A 26 11.92 -7.74 -0.84
N LYS A 27 11.60 -6.45 -0.60
CA LYS A 27 10.75 -6.07 0.53
C LYS A 27 9.33 -6.57 0.34
N VAL A 28 8.75 -7.17 1.38
CA VAL A 28 7.34 -7.58 1.37
C VAL A 28 6.46 -6.33 1.32
N VAL A 29 5.62 -6.24 0.31
CA VAL A 29 4.66 -5.14 0.09
C VAL A 29 3.27 -5.56 0.56
N CYS A 30 2.86 -6.77 0.21
CA CYS A 30 1.58 -7.33 0.66
C CYS A 30 1.65 -8.84 0.82
N THR A 31 0.63 -9.43 1.40
CA THR A 31 0.36 -10.86 1.38
C THR A 31 -1.00 -11.12 0.79
N ILE A 32 -1.17 -12.30 0.19
CA ILE A 32 -2.45 -12.83 -0.22
C ILE A 32 -2.74 -14.04 0.65
N ASP A 33 -3.88 -14.03 1.31
CA ASP A 33 -4.36 -15.07 2.20
C ASP A 33 -5.60 -15.73 1.60
N GLU A 34 -5.48 -16.97 1.14
CA GLU A 34 -6.60 -17.72 0.57
C GLU A 34 -7.68 -18.04 1.60
N SER A 35 -7.30 -18.19 2.87
CA SER A 35 -8.23 -18.56 3.94
C SER A 35 -9.04 -17.40 4.49
N GLY A 36 -8.50 -16.18 4.42
CA GLY A 36 -9.03 -15.00 5.12
C GLY A 36 -8.82 -15.03 6.64
N GLU A 37 -8.07 -16.02 7.17
CA GLU A 37 -7.87 -16.19 8.61
C GLU A 37 -6.70 -15.39 9.16
N LEU A 38 -5.84 -14.86 8.28
CA LEU A 38 -4.67 -14.09 8.71
C LEU A 38 -5.05 -12.92 9.62
N GLN A 39 -6.13 -12.23 9.30
CA GLN A 39 -6.60 -11.11 10.11
C GLN A 39 -7.07 -11.57 11.49
N ASP A 40 -7.76 -12.69 11.56
CA ASP A 40 -8.19 -13.32 12.83
C ASP A 40 -7.00 -13.77 13.67
N ILE A 41 -5.97 -14.31 13.04
CA ILE A 41 -4.71 -14.71 13.70
C ILE A 41 -4.00 -13.47 14.27
N LEU A 42 -3.89 -12.41 13.47
CA LEU A 42 -3.30 -11.14 13.90
C LEU A 42 -4.11 -10.48 15.03
N LEU A 43 -5.43 -10.63 15.04
CA LEU A 43 -6.28 -10.12 16.12
C LEU A 43 -6.19 -10.98 17.38
N LYS A 44 -6.13 -12.30 17.25
CA LYS A 44 -6.02 -13.24 18.40
C LYS A 44 -4.65 -13.15 19.07
N SER A 45 -3.59 -12.93 18.34
CA SER A 45 -2.25 -12.68 18.91
C SER A 45 -2.21 -11.44 19.82
N LYS A 46 -3.15 -10.50 19.64
CA LYS A 46 -3.33 -9.34 20.52
C LYS A 46 -4.04 -9.67 21.84
N THR A 47 -4.85 -10.75 21.89
CA THR A 47 -5.66 -11.10 23.06
C THR A 47 -4.96 -12.03 24.04
N ASP A 48 -3.97 -12.79 23.61
CA ASP A 48 -3.24 -13.75 24.47
C ASP A 48 -2.14 -13.14 25.35
N GLY A 49 -2.14 -11.82 25.52
CA GLY A 49 -1.19 -11.14 26.44
C GLY A 49 0.27 -11.11 25.96
N SER A 50 0.60 -11.70 24.84
CA SER A 50 1.84 -11.42 24.15
C SER A 50 1.71 -10.03 23.51
N THR A 51 2.20 -9.03 24.22
CA THR A 51 2.20 -7.65 23.76
C THR A 51 3.10 -7.58 22.55
N VAL A 52 2.52 -7.59 21.38
CA VAL A 52 3.22 -7.49 20.11
C VAL A 52 3.94 -6.15 19.97
N LEU A 53 3.42 -5.13 20.66
CA LEU A 53 4.05 -3.83 20.77
C LEU A 53 4.96 -3.83 22.00
N SER A 54 6.25 -3.61 21.79
CA SER A 54 7.17 -3.40 22.92
C SER A 54 6.79 -2.11 23.68
N ASP A 55 7.17 -2.02 24.94
CA ASP A 55 6.98 -0.78 25.73
C ASP A 55 7.59 0.44 25.05
N LYS A 56 8.64 0.24 24.26
CA LYS A 56 9.26 1.28 23.44
C LYS A 56 8.32 1.74 22.34
N ASP A 57 7.70 0.82 21.61
CA ASP A 57 6.80 1.14 20.50
C ASP A 57 5.54 1.86 21.00
N LEU A 58 4.99 1.42 22.13
CA LEU A 58 3.87 2.10 22.80
C LEU A 58 4.25 3.52 23.25
N SER A 59 5.48 3.69 23.75
CA SER A 59 5.99 4.98 24.17
C SER A 59 6.20 5.91 22.97
N GLU A 60 6.64 5.38 21.82
CA GLU A 60 6.80 6.12 20.57
C GLU A 60 5.45 6.64 20.07
N ILE A 61 4.44 5.77 19.94
CA ILE A 61 3.08 6.16 19.57
C ILE A 61 2.50 7.22 20.52
N LYS A 62 2.69 7.01 21.83
CA LYS A 62 2.22 7.95 22.85
C LYS A 62 2.88 9.32 22.72
N ASN A 63 4.18 9.35 22.45
CA ASN A 63 4.91 10.60 22.23
C ASN A 63 4.43 11.32 20.97
N ASP A 64 4.19 10.59 19.86
CA ASP A 64 3.64 11.14 18.64
C ASP A 64 2.27 11.77 18.87
N MET A 65 1.40 11.09 19.65
CA MET A 65 0.09 11.63 20.03
C MET A 65 0.20 12.88 20.90
N ILE A 66 1.14 12.92 21.86
CA ILE A 66 1.37 14.08 22.73
C ILE A 66 1.90 15.26 21.91
N ASN A 67 2.86 14.99 21.03
CA ASN A 67 3.45 16.01 20.16
C ASN A 67 2.42 16.60 19.22
N PHE A 68 1.62 15.75 18.59
CA PHE A 68 0.52 16.19 17.74
C PHE A 68 -0.48 17.07 18.54
N LYS A 69 -0.93 16.60 19.72
CA LYS A 69 -1.86 17.35 20.56
C LYS A 69 -1.30 18.72 20.97
N SER A 70 0.00 18.79 21.25
CA SER A 70 0.67 20.04 21.66
C SER A 70 0.86 21.02 20.52
N ALA A 71 1.09 20.50 19.30
CA ALA A 71 1.34 21.30 18.10
C ALA A 71 0.06 21.54 17.27
N PHE A 72 -1.05 20.91 17.62
CA PHE A 72 -2.28 21.00 16.85
C PHE A 72 -2.79 22.42 16.73
N ASN A 73 -2.99 22.85 15.50
CA ASN A 73 -3.59 24.14 15.16
C ASN A 73 -4.69 23.90 14.12
N GLU A 74 -5.93 24.23 14.47
CA GLU A 74 -7.09 24.05 13.61
C GLU A 74 -7.02 24.79 12.26
N LYS A 75 -6.10 25.76 12.15
CA LYS A 75 -5.87 26.54 10.91
C LYS A 75 -4.79 25.91 10.01
N VAL A 76 -4.09 24.90 10.47
CA VAL A 76 -3.00 24.23 9.74
C VAL A 76 -3.33 22.73 9.61
N PHE A 77 -3.95 22.37 8.50
CA PHE A 77 -4.47 21.02 8.31
C PHE A 77 -3.36 20.01 7.96
N ASP A 78 -2.24 20.46 7.45
CA ASP A 78 -1.12 19.58 7.02
C ASP A 78 -0.61 18.70 8.18
N SER A 79 -0.55 19.25 9.40
CA SER A 79 -0.13 18.50 10.59
C SER A 79 -1.03 17.30 10.92
N VAL A 80 -2.31 17.34 10.52
CA VAL A 80 -3.26 16.23 10.69
C VAL A 80 -2.93 15.09 9.73
N TYR A 81 -2.59 15.41 8.50
CA TYR A 81 -2.19 14.41 7.50
C TYR A 81 -0.85 13.76 7.86
N ASP A 82 0.13 14.54 8.32
CA ASP A 82 1.42 14.04 8.76
C ASP A 82 1.26 13.08 9.94
N PHE A 83 0.44 13.47 10.92
CA PHE A 83 0.14 12.62 12.07
C PHE A 83 -0.57 11.33 11.67
N LYS A 84 -1.61 11.42 10.83
CA LYS A 84 -2.34 10.26 10.29
C LYS A 84 -1.39 9.31 9.57
N SER A 85 -0.56 9.83 8.67
CA SER A 85 0.42 9.06 7.90
C SER A 85 1.46 8.39 8.81
N GLY A 86 1.92 9.08 9.87
CA GLY A 86 2.82 8.53 10.88
C GLY A 86 2.21 7.35 11.63
N ILE A 87 0.98 7.50 12.12
CA ILE A 87 0.27 6.41 12.83
C ILE A 87 0.00 5.22 11.91
N GLU A 88 -0.47 5.46 10.69
CA GLU A 88 -0.69 4.40 9.70
C GLU A 88 0.62 3.63 9.43
N GLY A 89 1.74 4.34 9.29
CA GLY A 89 3.06 3.73 9.11
C GLY A 89 3.49 2.86 10.28
N ASN A 90 3.25 3.29 11.49
CA ASN A 90 3.56 2.50 12.70
C ASN A 90 2.69 1.24 12.75
N VAL A 91 1.39 1.36 12.47
CA VAL A 91 0.48 0.20 12.44
C VAL A 91 0.92 -0.83 11.40
N LEU A 92 1.29 -0.39 10.19
CA LEU A 92 1.78 -1.29 9.13
C LEU A 92 3.11 -1.96 9.50
N LYS A 93 4.04 -1.22 10.11
CA LYS A 93 5.32 -1.75 10.61
C LYS A 93 5.08 -2.87 11.62
N TYR A 94 4.20 -2.65 12.59
CA TYR A 94 3.89 -3.65 13.61
C TYR A 94 3.15 -4.85 13.06
N SER A 95 2.20 -4.63 12.15
CA SER A 95 1.49 -5.73 11.48
C SER A 95 2.45 -6.63 10.70
N ASN A 96 3.43 -6.03 10.01
CA ASN A 96 4.47 -6.77 9.29
C ASN A 96 5.37 -7.56 10.25
N GLN A 97 5.76 -6.97 11.37
CA GLN A 97 6.57 -7.65 12.38
C GLN A 97 5.83 -8.86 12.97
N ILE A 98 4.56 -8.71 13.34
CA ILE A 98 3.70 -9.80 13.83
C ILE A 98 3.62 -10.92 12.82
N LEU A 99 3.37 -10.58 11.55
CA LEU A 99 3.30 -11.58 10.50
C LEU A 99 4.60 -12.38 10.40
N MET A 100 5.75 -11.70 10.36
CA MET A 100 7.05 -12.35 10.22
C MET A 100 7.40 -13.25 11.41
N GLU A 101 7.08 -12.82 12.63
CA GLU A 101 7.31 -13.60 13.85
C GLU A 101 6.43 -14.85 13.92
N ASN A 102 5.20 -14.78 13.41
CA ASN A 102 4.25 -15.90 13.43
C ASN A 102 4.21 -16.71 12.14
N LEU A 103 4.96 -16.34 11.12
CA LEU A 103 4.88 -16.97 9.80
C LEU A 103 5.13 -18.48 9.85
N SER A 104 6.08 -18.95 10.67
CA SER A 104 6.38 -20.37 10.82
C SER A 104 5.24 -21.15 11.48
N GLU A 105 4.58 -20.54 12.46
CA GLU A 105 3.42 -21.13 13.14
C GLU A 105 2.19 -21.17 12.22
N ILE A 106 1.96 -20.09 11.48
CA ILE A 106 0.89 -20.00 10.48
C ILE A 106 1.08 -21.09 9.42
N ASN A 107 2.28 -21.21 8.84
CA ASN A 107 2.58 -22.24 7.84
C ASN A 107 2.44 -23.66 8.37
N SER A 108 2.77 -23.90 9.65
CA SER A 108 2.62 -25.22 10.27
C SER A 108 1.17 -25.60 10.57
N ARG A 109 0.31 -24.63 10.88
CA ARG A 109 -1.11 -24.86 11.18
C ARG A 109 -1.97 -24.99 9.93
N TYR A 110 -1.72 -24.18 8.94
CA TYR A 110 -2.60 -23.99 7.77
C TYR A 110 -2.02 -24.56 6.49
N GLY A 111 -0.80 -25.03 6.51
CA GLY A 111 -0.08 -25.56 5.36
C GLY A 111 0.76 -24.52 4.61
N ASN A 112 1.82 -25.00 3.98
CA ASN A 112 2.66 -24.14 3.17
C ASN A 112 1.89 -23.67 1.93
N GLY A 113 1.83 -22.37 1.71
CA GLY A 113 1.24 -21.77 0.51
C GLY A 113 -0.12 -21.11 0.70
N MET A 114 -0.75 -21.19 1.89
CA MET A 114 -2.00 -20.46 2.15
C MET A 114 -1.80 -18.95 2.24
N ILE A 115 -0.60 -18.52 2.64
CA ILE A 115 -0.20 -17.12 2.64
C ILE A 115 0.92 -16.94 1.64
N ASN A 116 0.65 -16.20 0.58
CA ASN A 116 1.63 -15.83 -0.41
C ASN A 116 2.18 -14.43 -0.12
N MET A 117 3.49 -14.32 0.02
CA MET A 117 4.19 -13.04 0.22
C MET A 117 4.52 -12.41 -1.13
N CYS A 118 3.96 -11.24 -1.38
CA CYS A 118 4.23 -10.45 -2.57
C CYS A 118 5.32 -9.43 -2.26
N THR A 119 6.49 -9.65 -2.83
CA THR A 119 7.67 -8.80 -2.64
C THR A 119 7.87 -7.87 -3.82
N ALA A 120 8.42 -6.68 -3.55
CA ALA A 120 8.82 -5.74 -4.58
C ALA A 120 9.85 -6.37 -5.54
N PRO A 121 9.57 -6.50 -6.85
CA PRO A 121 10.52 -7.06 -7.81
C PRO A 121 11.75 -6.17 -7.98
N GLU A 122 11.58 -4.88 -7.81
CA GLU A 122 12.63 -3.86 -7.88
C GLU A 122 12.42 -2.76 -6.86
N SER A 123 13.35 -1.82 -6.75
CA SER A 123 13.20 -0.68 -5.84
C SER A 123 12.32 0.38 -6.48
N GLY A 124 11.35 0.90 -5.73
CA GLY A 124 10.43 1.92 -6.24
C GLY A 124 9.52 2.50 -5.16
N VAL A 125 8.70 3.45 -5.55
CA VAL A 125 7.66 4.04 -4.70
C VAL A 125 6.35 3.28 -4.92
N VAL A 126 5.75 2.82 -3.83
CA VAL A 126 4.52 2.03 -3.85
C VAL A 126 3.31 2.91 -4.13
N ILE A 127 2.46 2.47 -5.08
CA ILE A 127 1.22 3.15 -5.46
C ILE A 127 0.08 2.14 -5.42
N TYR A 128 -1.00 2.47 -4.72
CA TYR A 128 -2.21 1.65 -4.56
C TYR A 128 -3.40 2.20 -5.34
N SER A 129 -3.16 2.76 -6.50
CA SER A 129 -4.24 3.22 -7.37
C SER A 129 -3.96 2.90 -8.83
N THR A 130 -5.03 2.55 -9.56
CA THR A 130 -5.01 2.36 -11.01
C THR A 130 -5.98 3.34 -11.65
N ASP A 131 -5.71 3.75 -12.89
CA ASP A 131 -6.58 4.65 -13.63
C ASP A 131 -7.01 4.09 -15.01
N GLY A 132 -6.52 2.88 -15.35
CA GLY A 132 -6.80 2.20 -16.61
C GLY A 132 -5.87 2.61 -17.76
N PHE A 133 -4.81 3.39 -17.45
CA PHE A 133 -3.82 3.81 -18.45
C PHE A 133 -2.42 3.21 -18.19
N GLU A 134 -2.30 2.28 -17.27
CA GLU A 134 -1.04 1.68 -16.84
C GLU A 134 -0.24 1.05 -17.98
N ASP A 135 -0.92 0.44 -18.94
CA ASP A 135 -0.29 -0.24 -20.08
C ASP A 135 -0.12 0.67 -21.31
N LYS A 136 -0.39 1.98 -21.16
CA LYS A 136 -0.38 2.92 -22.28
C LYS A 136 0.96 3.64 -22.38
N ALA A 137 1.54 3.63 -23.58
CA ALA A 137 2.75 4.38 -23.86
C ALA A 137 2.43 5.83 -24.26
N LEU A 138 3.34 6.77 -23.97
CA LEU A 138 3.16 8.19 -24.29
C LEU A 138 2.96 8.48 -25.79
N ASN A 139 3.49 7.63 -26.66
CA ASN A 139 3.30 7.74 -28.11
C ASN A 139 1.93 7.26 -28.60
N GLU A 140 1.10 6.70 -27.71
CA GLU A 140 -0.26 6.24 -27.98
C GLU A 140 -1.31 7.26 -27.51
N VAL A 141 -0.89 8.43 -27.06
CA VAL A 141 -1.79 9.50 -26.57
C VAL A 141 -2.78 9.88 -27.68
N THR A 142 -4.05 9.80 -27.34
CA THR A 142 -5.16 10.23 -28.20
C THR A 142 -5.98 11.31 -27.50
N GLU A 143 -6.85 12.00 -28.23
CA GLU A 143 -7.74 13.00 -27.66
C GLU A 143 -8.65 12.42 -26.56
N GLU A 144 -8.97 11.13 -26.64
CA GLU A 144 -9.80 10.43 -25.66
C GLU A 144 -9.18 10.36 -24.27
N TRP A 145 -7.84 10.47 -24.14
CA TRP A 145 -7.15 10.48 -22.85
C TRP A 145 -7.44 11.74 -22.03
N PHE A 146 -7.96 12.78 -22.65
CA PHE A 146 -8.34 14.01 -21.98
C PHE A 146 -9.81 14.04 -21.55
N ASP A 147 -10.56 12.98 -21.85
CA ASP A 147 -11.94 12.84 -21.40
C ASP A 147 -11.95 12.28 -19.96
N SER A 148 -12.19 13.17 -19.01
CA SER A 148 -12.22 12.80 -17.58
C SER A 148 -13.28 11.75 -17.23
N SER A 149 -14.31 11.57 -18.08
CA SER A 149 -15.34 10.54 -17.86
C SER A 149 -14.82 9.12 -18.12
N LYS A 150 -13.68 8.98 -18.81
CA LYS A 150 -13.03 7.71 -19.11
C LYS A 150 -11.96 7.34 -18.07
N HIS A 151 -11.60 8.25 -17.19
CA HIS A 151 -10.64 8.01 -16.10
C HIS A 151 -11.37 7.35 -14.93
N GLN A 152 -11.18 6.05 -14.78
CA GLN A 152 -11.72 5.32 -13.64
C GLN A 152 -10.62 5.05 -12.62
N LYS A 153 -10.33 6.03 -11.78
CA LYS A 153 -9.40 5.83 -10.68
C LYS A 153 -9.98 4.81 -9.70
N THR A 154 -9.33 3.68 -9.59
CA THR A 154 -9.66 2.63 -8.61
C THR A 154 -8.59 2.65 -7.52
N GLN A 155 -9.03 2.74 -6.27
CA GLN A 155 -8.15 2.61 -5.11
C GLN A 155 -8.09 1.14 -4.68
N LEU A 156 -6.88 0.60 -4.56
CA LEU A 156 -6.65 -0.74 -4.05
C LEU A 156 -6.76 -0.71 -2.52
N ILE A 157 -7.66 -1.54 -1.98
CA ILE A 157 -8.06 -1.47 -0.57
C ILE A 157 -7.52 -2.68 0.19
N ASN A 158 -7.00 -2.43 1.39
CA ASN A 158 -6.57 -3.49 2.29
C ASN A 158 -7.75 -4.40 2.67
N ASN A 159 -7.48 -5.72 2.79
CA ASN A 159 -8.47 -6.75 3.10
C ASN A 159 -9.59 -6.91 2.05
N SER A 160 -9.34 -6.50 0.80
CA SER A 160 -10.20 -6.83 -0.33
C SER A 160 -9.87 -8.21 -0.90
N ILE A 161 -10.84 -8.84 -1.54
CA ILE A 161 -10.63 -10.08 -2.29
C ILE A 161 -10.04 -9.69 -3.64
N VAL A 162 -8.99 -10.39 -4.03
CA VAL A 162 -8.35 -10.28 -5.36
C VAL A 162 -8.38 -11.64 -6.05
N ASP A 163 -8.45 -11.61 -7.36
CA ASP A 163 -8.35 -12.78 -8.22
C ASP A 163 -6.98 -12.84 -8.93
N VAL A 164 -6.68 -14.00 -9.51
CA VAL A 164 -5.47 -14.16 -10.32
C VAL A 164 -5.46 -13.16 -11.47
N GLY A 165 -4.41 -12.37 -11.57
CA GLY A 165 -4.26 -11.32 -12.59
C GLY A 165 -4.68 -9.93 -12.14
N ASP A 166 -5.38 -9.79 -11.01
CA ASP A 166 -5.72 -8.48 -10.46
C ASP A 166 -4.47 -7.71 -10.05
N VAL A 167 -4.49 -6.39 -10.22
CA VAL A 167 -3.40 -5.51 -9.81
C VAL A 167 -3.34 -5.44 -8.28
N LEU A 168 -2.18 -5.75 -7.71
CA LEU A 168 -1.93 -5.64 -6.28
C LEU A 168 -1.38 -4.27 -5.90
N TYR A 169 -0.42 -3.78 -6.67
CA TYR A 169 0.19 -2.47 -6.49
C TYR A 169 1.02 -2.13 -7.73
N LYS A 170 1.40 -0.86 -7.82
CA LYS A 170 2.39 -0.37 -8.79
C LYS A 170 3.65 0.09 -8.07
N LEU A 171 4.79 -0.01 -8.74
CA LEU A 171 6.04 0.59 -8.31
C LEU A 171 6.47 1.64 -9.33
N SER A 172 6.71 2.85 -8.87
CA SER A 172 7.37 3.87 -9.69
C SER A 172 8.86 3.88 -9.38
N ASP A 173 9.68 3.59 -10.39
CA ASP A 173 11.14 3.40 -10.26
C ASP A 173 11.91 4.72 -10.21
N ASN A 174 11.32 5.81 -10.74
CA ASN A 174 12.00 7.08 -10.87
C ASN A 174 11.09 8.28 -10.63
N GLU A 175 11.71 9.47 -10.47
CA GLU A 175 11.04 10.76 -10.27
C GLU A 175 10.71 11.45 -11.61
N ARG A 176 10.85 10.75 -12.75
CA ARG A 176 10.53 11.32 -14.06
C ARG A 176 9.04 11.16 -14.31
N TRP A 177 8.39 12.27 -14.60
CA TRP A 177 6.98 12.33 -14.93
C TRP A 177 6.77 13.25 -16.15
N ASN A 178 5.67 13.05 -16.84
CA ASN A 178 5.29 13.83 -18.01
C ASN A 178 3.96 14.50 -17.75
N ILE A 179 3.81 15.74 -18.19
CA ILE A 179 2.52 16.42 -18.20
C ILE A 179 2.02 16.43 -19.65
N LEU A 180 0.84 15.90 -19.84
CA LEU A 180 0.12 16.00 -21.11
C LEU A 180 -0.86 17.16 -21.01
N ILE A 181 -0.80 18.08 -21.96
CA ILE A 181 -1.68 19.25 -22.02
C ILE A 181 -2.35 19.25 -23.38
N ARG A 182 -3.68 19.27 -23.40
CA ARG A 182 -4.43 19.52 -24.61
C ARG A 182 -4.39 21.03 -24.91
N VAL A 183 -3.98 21.38 -26.12
CA VAL A 183 -3.97 22.76 -26.62
C VAL A 183 -4.91 22.82 -27.81
N ASP A 184 -5.88 23.73 -27.80
CA ASP A 184 -6.75 23.98 -28.94
C ASP A 184 -5.98 24.71 -30.03
N ASP A 185 -6.23 24.39 -31.30
CA ASP A 185 -5.51 24.95 -32.47
C ASP A 185 -5.53 26.50 -32.52
N ASP A 186 -6.58 27.11 -31.99
CA ASP A 186 -6.73 28.57 -31.94
C ASP A 186 -5.72 29.28 -31.00
N ARG A 187 -4.90 28.54 -30.29
CA ARG A 187 -3.91 29.05 -29.31
C ARG A 187 -2.47 28.75 -29.68
N ILE A 188 -2.23 28.22 -30.87
CA ILE A 188 -0.88 27.97 -31.39
C ILE A 188 -0.54 29.15 -32.31
N ASP A 189 0.02 30.23 -31.72
CA ASP A 189 0.64 31.36 -32.45
C ASP A 189 2.15 31.17 -32.53
#